data_4d7d60042f455a8af0e27e715fd8f8c9
#
_entry.id   4d7d60042f455a8af0e27e715fd8f8c9
#
_cell.length_a   1.000
_cell.length_b   1.000
_cell.length_c   1.000
_cell.angle_alpha   90.00
_cell.angle_beta   90.00
_cell.angle_gamma   90.00
#
_symmetry.space_group_name_H-M   'P 1'
#
loop_
_entity.id
_entity.type
_entity.pdbx_description
1 polymer ?
#
loop_
_entity_poly.entity_id
_entity_poly.type
_entity_poly.pdbx_seq_one_letter_code
_entity_poly.pdbx_strand_id
1 'polypeptide(L)'
;MKKLIVMAVVALMATVSANAQEMFLKPMVGGTLATVTGDYTDDAKMKLGLVGGAEFGYQVADPFAVTVGALVSMQGAGQKDTDFYRDASTTLTYLNIPIMANYYVIPGLALKAGIQPGFMLSAKSKGDEHVGGGWVEYDHSGTDGYKTFDLSIPLGLSYEFSDFVVDARYNLGLTNINDNDHIKQKNSVIMLTLGYKIPF
;
A
#
# COMPACT_ATOMS: atom_id res chain seq x y z
N MET A 1 -10.00 16.94 -16.10
CA MET A 1 -8.70 16.52 -15.57
C MET A 1 -8.57 15.00 -15.40
N LYS A 2 -9.55 14.28 -14.82
CA LYS A 2 -9.47 12.80 -14.65
C LYS A 2 -9.33 12.01 -15.96
N LYS A 3 -10.01 12.43 -17.03
CA LYS A 3 -9.93 11.80 -18.37
C LYS A 3 -8.57 12.02 -19.07
N LEU A 4 -7.91 13.15 -18.79
CA LEU A 4 -6.58 13.48 -19.36
C LEU A 4 -5.46 12.60 -18.76
N ILE A 5 -5.55 12.27 -17.47
CA ILE A 5 -4.58 11.39 -16.80
C ILE A 5 -4.69 9.96 -17.34
N VAL A 6 -5.92 9.46 -17.51
CA VAL A 6 -6.15 8.14 -18.11
C VAL A 6 -5.67 8.10 -19.57
N MET A 7 -5.94 9.15 -20.36
CA MET A 7 -5.45 9.25 -21.75
C MET A 7 -3.92 9.37 -21.82
N ALA A 8 -3.28 10.07 -20.88
CA ALA A 8 -1.81 10.17 -20.85
C ALA A 8 -1.16 8.83 -20.51
N VAL A 9 -1.75 8.05 -19.59
CA VAL A 9 -1.28 6.69 -19.27
C VAL A 9 -1.47 5.74 -20.46
N VAL A 10 -2.61 5.81 -21.15
CA VAL A 10 -2.89 5.01 -22.36
C VAL A 10 -1.98 5.45 -23.53
N ALA A 11 -1.71 6.75 -23.70
CA ALA A 11 -0.82 7.25 -24.74
C ALA A 11 0.66 6.87 -24.50
N LEU A 12 1.11 6.79 -23.23
CA LEU A 12 2.44 6.29 -22.89
C LEU A 12 2.59 4.80 -23.28
N MET A 13 1.52 4.02 -23.18
CA MET A 13 1.51 2.61 -23.57
C MET A 13 1.53 2.41 -25.09
N ALA A 14 1.06 3.39 -25.88
CA ALA A 14 0.92 3.26 -27.34
C ALA A 14 2.22 3.61 -28.13
N THR A 15 3.24 4.16 -27.52
CA THR A 15 4.49 4.58 -28.21
C THR A 15 5.60 3.55 -28.19
N VAL A 16 5.33 2.31 -27.70
CA VAL A 16 6.34 1.28 -27.55
C VAL A 16 6.43 0.44 -28.83
N SER A 17 7.49 0.68 -29.59
CA SER A 17 7.82 -0.07 -30.81
C SER A 17 8.11 -1.54 -30.52
N ALA A 18 7.59 -2.39 -31.41
CA ALA A 18 7.69 -3.84 -31.36
C ALA A 18 9.15 -4.35 -31.46
N ASN A 19 9.78 -4.52 -30.32
CA ASN A 19 10.91 -5.44 -30.18
C ASN A 19 10.61 -6.28 -28.94
N ALA A 20 10.42 -7.58 -29.07
CA ALA A 20 10.36 -8.69 -28.10
C ALA A 20 10.28 -8.35 -26.59
N GLN A 21 9.51 -7.33 -26.22
CA GLN A 21 9.38 -6.83 -24.85
C GLN A 21 8.07 -7.40 -24.29
N GLU A 22 8.19 -8.23 -23.26
CA GLU A 22 7.03 -8.87 -22.65
C GLU A 22 6.22 -7.88 -21.82
N MET A 23 4.96 -7.73 -22.17
CA MET A 23 3.96 -7.10 -21.31
C MET A 23 3.26 -8.17 -20.48
N PHE A 24 2.87 -7.82 -19.27
CA PHE A 24 2.12 -8.75 -18.42
C PHE A 24 1.16 -8.00 -17.49
N LEU A 25 0.08 -8.68 -17.16
CA LEU A 25 -0.83 -8.30 -16.09
C LEU A 25 -0.59 -9.24 -14.91
N LYS A 26 -0.52 -8.68 -13.69
CA LYS A 26 -0.33 -9.45 -12.47
C LYS A 26 -1.42 -9.13 -11.45
N PRO A 27 -2.59 -9.80 -11.48
CA PRO A 27 -3.51 -9.79 -10.35
C PRO A 27 -2.82 -10.34 -9.10
N MET A 28 -3.08 -9.73 -7.95
CA MET A 28 -2.42 -10.09 -6.70
C MET A 28 -3.31 -9.85 -5.49
N VAL A 29 -3.12 -10.66 -4.47
CA VAL A 29 -3.81 -10.58 -3.19
C VAL A 29 -2.84 -10.94 -2.07
N GLY A 30 -3.05 -10.39 -0.87
CA GLY A 30 -2.19 -10.68 0.26
C GLY A 30 -2.57 -9.96 1.53
N GLY A 31 -1.60 -9.89 2.43
CA GLY A 31 -1.74 -9.22 3.72
C GLY A 31 -0.83 -8.02 3.88
N THR A 32 -1.24 -7.13 4.77
CA THR A 32 -0.45 -6.01 5.24
C THR A 32 -0.20 -6.13 6.74
N LEU A 33 0.99 -5.72 7.17
CA LEU A 33 1.32 -5.41 8.56
C LEU A 33 1.63 -3.92 8.61
N ALA A 34 0.70 -3.15 9.14
CA ALA A 34 0.76 -1.70 9.13
C ALA A 34 0.88 -1.12 10.54
N THR A 35 1.62 -0.03 10.65
CA THR A 35 1.66 0.83 11.83
C THR A 35 1.80 2.29 11.39
N VAL A 36 1.70 3.18 12.35
CA VAL A 36 1.94 4.63 12.16
C VAL A 36 3.17 5.01 12.96
N THR A 37 4.02 5.86 12.39
CA THR A 37 5.23 6.39 13.01
C THR A 37 5.19 7.91 13.08
N GLY A 38 5.85 8.52 14.06
CA GLY A 38 5.92 9.97 14.25
C GLY A 38 5.45 10.41 15.64
N ASP A 39 4.78 11.54 15.71
CA ASP A 39 4.36 12.11 16.97
C ASP A 39 3.22 11.31 17.61
N TYR A 40 3.31 11.11 18.95
CA TYR A 40 2.30 10.38 19.75
C TYR A 40 2.03 8.95 19.28
N THR A 41 3.05 8.24 18.78
CA THR A 41 2.92 6.86 18.27
C THR A 41 3.61 5.82 19.14
N ASP A 42 4.07 6.15 20.36
CA ASP A 42 4.81 5.25 21.26
C ASP A 42 3.98 4.00 21.64
N ASP A 43 2.66 4.14 21.66
CA ASP A 43 1.72 3.07 21.96
C ASP A 43 1.09 2.42 20.71
N ALA A 44 1.55 2.79 19.51
CA ALA A 44 1.07 2.18 18.28
C ALA A 44 1.55 0.73 18.15
N LYS A 45 0.61 -0.17 17.86
CA LYS A 45 0.86 -1.58 17.55
C LYS A 45 0.71 -1.84 16.06
N MET A 46 1.45 -2.81 15.54
CA MET A 46 1.22 -3.31 14.20
C MET A 46 -0.17 -3.93 14.07
N LYS A 47 -0.84 -3.61 12.98
CA LYS A 47 -2.17 -4.10 12.63
C LYS A 47 -2.12 -4.92 11.36
N LEU A 48 -2.75 -6.09 11.39
CA LEU A 48 -3.00 -6.91 10.21
C LEU A 48 -4.10 -6.28 9.34
N GLY A 49 -3.88 -6.29 8.03
CA GLY A 49 -4.86 -5.87 7.04
C GLY A 49 -4.76 -6.74 5.79
N LEU A 50 -5.58 -6.42 4.81
CA LEU A 50 -5.63 -7.08 3.52
C LEU A 50 -5.19 -6.13 2.41
N VAL A 51 -4.69 -6.70 1.32
CA VAL A 51 -4.39 -5.99 0.08
C VAL A 51 -4.79 -6.82 -1.12
N GLY A 52 -5.31 -6.16 -2.15
CA GLY A 52 -5.64 -6.82 -3.41
C GLY A 52 -5.74 -5.82 -4.55
N GLY A 53 -5.49 -6.30 -5.75
CA GLY A 53 -5.54 -5.50 -6.97
C GLY A 53 -4.73 -6.12 -8.10
N ALA A 54 -4.19 -5.28 -8.99
CA ALA A 54 -3.37 -5.74 -10.10
C ALA A 54 -2.25 -4.76 -10.43
N GLU A 55 -1.15 -5.28 -10.98
CA GLU A 55 -0.05 -4.52 -11.57
C GLU A 55 0.05 -4.88 -13.06
N PHE A 56 0.19 -3.87 -13.89
CA PHE A 56 0.61 -4.01 -15.28
C PHE A 56 2.13 -3.83 -15.34
N GLY A 57 2.81 -4.74 -16.01
CA GLY A 57 4.26 -4.73 -16.14
C GLY A 57 4.71 -4.71 -17.59
N TYR A 58 5.86 -4.09 -17.79
CA TYR A 58 6.55 -3.97 -19.05
C TYR A 58 8.03 -4.27 -18.86
N GLN A 59 8.53 -5.30 -19.54
CA GLN A 59 9.96 -5.63 -19.56
C GLN A 59 10.66 -4.68 -20.51
N VAL A 60 11.40 -3.72 -19.95
CA VAL A 60 12.09 -2.68 -20.75
C VAL A 60 13.34 -3.24 -21.43
N ALA A 61 14.07 -4.08 -20.71
CA ALA A 61 15.27 -4.77 -21.16
C ALA A 61 15.63 -5.84 -20.12
N ASP A 62 16.41 -6.82 -20.48
CA ASP A 62 17.05 -7.68 -19.50
C ASP A 62 18.18 -6.92 -18.78
N PRO A 63 18.21 -6.80 -17.44
CA PRO A 63 17.29 -7.39 -16.45
C PRO A 63 16.21 -6.43 -15.87
N PHE A 64 15.70 -5.45 -16.61
CA PHE A 64 14.83 -4.38 -16.11
C PHE A 64 13.37 -4.49 -16.56
N ALA A 65 12.45 -4.37 -15.62
CA ALA A 65 11.03 -4.16 -15.89
C ALA A 65 10.48 -2.95 -15.09
N VAL A 66 9.42 -2.34 -15.60
CA VAL A 66 8.64 -1.32 -14.91
C VAL A 66 7.23 -1.83 -14.68
N THR A 67 6.68 -1.60 -13.50
CA THR A 67 5.28 -1.95 -13.19
C THR A 67 4.52 -0.74 -12.70
N VAL A 68 3.24 -0.66 -13.08
CA VAL A 68 2.27 0.30 -12.55
C VAL A 68 1.06 -0.48 -12.06
N GLY A 69 0.58 -0.20 -10.85
CA GLY A 69 -0.51 -0.95 -10.25
C GLY A 69 -1.67 -0.09 -9.76
N ALA A 70 -2.76 -0.79 -9.43
CA ALA A 70 -3.87 -0.28 -8.66
C ALA A 70 -4.22 -1.30 -7.56
N LEU A 71 -3.94 -0.96 -6.31
CA LEU A 71 -4.09 -1.83 -5.16
C LEU A 71 -4.98 -1.18 -4.11
N VAL A 72 -6.00 -1.89 -3.66
CA VAL A 72 -6.74 -1.50 -2.45
C VAL A 72 -6.07 -2.19 -1.27
N SER A 73 -5.65 -1.41 -0.27
CA SER A 73 -5.00 -1.94 0.93
C SER A 73 -5.58 -1.36 2.21
N MET A 74 -5.64 -2.21 3.24
CA MET A 74 -5.95 -1.82 4.60
C MET A 74 -4.65 -1.55 5.35
N GLN A 75 -4.54 -0.35 5.92
CA GLN A 75 -3.39 0.14 6.67
C GLN A 75 -3.85 0.66 8.03
N GLY A 76 -3.01 1.42 8.73
CA GLY A 76 -3.32 2.02 10.02
C GLY A 76 -2.56 1.37 11.17
N ALA A 77 -3.07 1.49 12.39
CA ALA A 77 -2.42 0.97 13.58
C ALA A 77 -3.45 0.46 14.60
N GLY A 78 -3.02 -0.49 15.42
CA GLY A 78 -3.62 -0.77 16.71
C GLY A 78 -3.02 0.13 17.79
N GLN A 79 -3.61 0.16 18.96
CA GLN A 79 -3.12 0.86 20.15
C GLN A 79 -2.91 -0.15 21.29
N LYS A 80 -1.94 0.09 22.17
CA LYS A 80 -1.79 -0.70 23.38
C LYS A 80 -2.96 -0.42 24.31
N ASP A 81 -3.39 -1.47 24.99
CA ASP A 81 -4.43 -1.37 26.01
C ASP A 81 -3.94 -0.48 27.16
N THR A 82 -4.83 0.35 27.65
CA THR A 82 -4.63 1.22 28.80
C THR A 82 -5.77 1.04 29.80
N ASP A 83 -5.70 1.70 30.94
CA ASP A 83 -6.80 1.69 31.91
C ASP A 83 -8.10 2.31 31.38
N PHE A 84 -8.00 3.08 30.29
CA PHE A 84 -9.13 3.81 29.69
C PHE A 84 -9.57 3.24 28.33
N TYR A 85 -8.68 2.55 27.60
CA TYR A 85 -8.94 2.04 26.25
C TYR A 85 -8.46 0.60 26.10
N ARG A 86 -9.27 -0.24 25.44
CA ARG A 86 -8.94 -1.62 25.07
C ARG A 86 -9.26 -1.89 23.61
N ASP A 87 -8.50 -2.81 23.01
CA ASP A 87 -8.68 -3.25 21.61
C ASP A 87 -8.82 -2.10 20.60
N ALA A 88 -8.30 -0.90 20.95
CA ALA A 88 -8.39 0.27 20.11
C ALA A 88 -7.55 0.11 18.85
N SER A 89 -8.16 0.37 17.70
CA SER A 89 -7.48 0.29 16.42
C SER A 89 -8.11 1.20 15.37
N THR A 90 -7.25 1.75 14.50
CA THR A 90 -7.67 2.52 13.34
C THR A 90 -7.32 1.76 12.07
N THR A 91 -8.28 1.62 11.18
CA THR A 91 -8.10 1.04 9.84
C THR A 91 -8.26 2.14 8.81
N LEU A 92 -7.22 2.35 8.02
CA LEU A 92 -7.19 3.28 6.91
C LEU A 92 -7.18 2.47 5.61
N THR A 93 -8.20 2.61 4.78
CA THR A 93 -8.27 1.94 3.48
C THR A 93 -7.84 2.89 2.40
N TYR A 94 -6.84 2.49 1.61
CA TYR A 94 -6.27 3.29 0.52
C TYR A 94 -6.42 2.60 -0.83
N LEU A 95 -6.63 3.39 -1.86
CA LEU A 95 -6.29 3.05 -3.23
C LEU A 95 -4.85 3.51 -3.49
N ASN A 96 -3.94 2.57 -3.64
CA ASN A 96 -2.53 2.82 -3.91
C ASN A 96 -2.23 2.61 -5.39
N ILE A 97 -1.39 3.49 -5.96
CA ILE A 97 -0.94 3.42 -7.34
C ILE A 97 0.59 3.24 -7.35
N PRO A 98 1.13 2.05 -7.06
CA PRO A 98 2.57 1.81 -7.11
C PRO A 98 3.11 1.95 -8.54
N ILE A 99 4.21 2.67 -8.68
CA ILE A 99 5.01 2.78 -9.90
C ILE A 99 6.39 2.28 -9.51
N MET A 100 6.78 1.10 -10.01
CA MET A 100 7.96 0.37 -9.54
C MET A 100 8.93 0.09 -10.68
N ALA A 101 10.21 0.25 -10.39
CA ALA A 101 11.29 -0.35 -11.16
C ALA A 101 11.63 -1.72 -10.54
N ASN A 102 11.80 -2.72 -11.38
CA ASN A 102 12.15 -4.08 -10.98
C ASN A 102 13.47 -4.44 -11.66
N TYR A 103 14.45 -4.85 -10.87
CA TYR A 103 15.76 -5.30 -11.33
C TYR A 103 15.94 -6.77 -10.99
N TYR A 104 15.98 -7.63 -12.01
CA TYR A 104 16.17 -9.07 -11.86
C TYR A 104 17.64 -9.39 -11.63
N VAL A 105 18.00 -9.72 -10.39
CA VAL A 105 19.38 -10.07 -9.99
C VAL A 105 19.79 -11.47 -10.42
N ILE A 106 18.83 -12.39 -10.47
CA ILE A 106 18.90 -13.72 -11.06
C ILE A 106 17.52 -14.03 -11.68
N PRO A 107 17.40 -15.04 -12.56
CA PRO A 107 16.11 -15.45 -13.08
C PRO A 107 15.08 -15.67 -11.97
N GLY A 108 13.95 -14.99 -12.07
CA GLY A 108 12.85 -15.04 -11.11
C GLY A 108 12.98 -14.13 -9.88
N LEU A 109 14.17 -13.71 -9.46
CA LEU A 109 14.35 -12.85 -8.28
C LEU A 109 14.56 -11.39 -8.67
N ALA A 110 13.65 -10.51 -8.35
CA ALA A 110 13.75 -9.09 -8.61
C ALA A 110 13.81 -8.25 -7.32
N LEU A 111 14.71 -7.27 -7.31
CA LEU A 111 14.69 -6.14 -6.38
C LEU A 111 13.76 -5.07 -6.93
N LYS A 112 12.97 -4.46 -6.06
CA LYS A 112 11.92 -3.52 -6.44
C LYS A 112 12.05 -2.23 -5.65
N ALA A 113 11.95 -1.10 -6.35
CA ALA A 113 11.88 0.22 -5.73
C ALA A 113 11.00 1.15 -6.57
N GLY A 114 10.37 2.13 -5.93
CA GLY A 114 9.51 3.05 -6.67
C GLY A 114 8.88 4.14 -5.82
N ILE A 115 7.80 4.68 -6.34
CA ILE A 115 6.93 5.62 -5.64
C ILE A 115 5.50 5.08 -5.63
N GLN A 116 4.76 5.38 -4.58
CA GLN A 116 3.39 4.93 -4.43
C GLN A 116 2.50 6.05 -3.90
N PRO A 117 1.87 6.84 -4.79
CA PRO A 117 0.74 7.66 -4.39
C PRO A 117 -0.41 6.80 -3.86
N GLY A 118 -1.00 7.25 -2.77
CA GLY A 118 -2.16 6.61 -2.13
C GLY A 118 -3.29 7.61 -1.93
N PHE A 119 -4.52 7.16 -2.13
CA PHE A 119 -5.72 7.94 -1.92
C PHE A 119 -6.61 7.23 -0.90
N MET A 120 -6.86 7.89 0.22
CA MET A 120 -7.71 7.32 1.27
C MET A 120 -9.14 7.19 0.78
N LEU A 121 -9.69 6.00 0.92
CA LEU A 121 -11.09 5.67 0.60
C LEU A 121 -11.97 5.71 1.84
N SER A 122 -11.44 5.26 2.98
CA SER A 122 -12.17 5.26 4.26
C SER A 122 -11.22 5.19 5.44
N ALA A 123 -11.66 5.70 6.58
CA ALA A 123 -11.04 5.51 7.88
C ALA A 123 -12.08 4.98 8.87
N LYS A 124 -11.72 3.97 9.66
CA LYS A 124 -12.55 3.38 10.71
C LYS A 124 -11.74 3.22 11.98
N SER A 125 -12.25 3.76 13.07
CA SER A 125 -11.69 3.59 14.41
C SER A 125 -12.64 2.79 15.28
N LYS A 126 -12.13 1.76 15.94
CA LYS A 126 -12.88 0.87 16.83
C LYS A 126 -12.10 0.66 18.10
N GLY A 127 -12.82 0.37 19.18
CA GLY A 127 -12.25 0.01 20.47
C GLY A 127 -13.29 0.07 21.57
N ASP A 128 -12.83 -0.22 22.79
CA ASP A 128 -13.64 -0.09 24.00
C ASP A 128 -13.07 1.05 24.86
N GLU A 129 -13.94 1.94 25.33
CA GLU A 129 -13.62 3.03 26.24
C GLU A 129 -14.22 2.75 27.62
N HIS A 130 -13.48 3.01 28.69
CA HIS A 130 -13.94 2.85 30.05
C HIS A 130 -14.76 4.08 30.49
N VAL A 131 -16.08 3.91 30.59
CA VAL A 131 -17.01 4.99 30.98
C VAL A 131 -17.86 4.52 32.17
N GLY A 132 -17.88 5.29 33.27
CA GLY A 132 -18.80 5.08 34.39
C GLY A 132 -18.66 3.71 35.10
N GLY A 133 -17.47 3.12 35.09
CA GLY A 133 -17.20 1.80 35.70
C GLY A 133 -17.47 0.59 34.82
N GLY A 134 -17.74 0.79 33.52
CA GLY A 134 -17.91 -0.26 32.52
C GLY A 134 -17.18 0.05 31.21
N TRP A 135 -17.06 -0.98 30.35
CA TRP A 135 -16.49 -0.84 29.02
C TRP A 135 -17.62 -0.60 28.00
N VAL A 136 -17.45 0.40 27.14
CA VAL A 136 -18.39 0.77 26.08
C VAL A 136 -17.67 0.70 24.74
N GLU A 137 -18.17 -0.14 23.83
CA GLU A 137 -17.63 -0.24 22.46
C GLU A 137 -17.97 1.04 21.68
N TYR A 138 -16.97 1.56 20.96
CA TYR A 138 -17.16 2.62 19.99
C TYR A 138 -16.75 2.13 18.59
N ASP A 139 -17.53 2.50 17.58
CA ASP A 139 -17.23 2.30 16.15
C ASP A 139 -17.48 3.62 15.43
N HIS A 140 -16.41 4.28 15.04
CA HIS A 140 -16.46 5.56 14.32
C HIS A 140 -15.95 5.39 12.92
N SER A 141 -16.71 5.83 11.93
CA SER A 141 -16.34 5.80 10.52
C SER A 141 -16.37 7.23 9.96
N GLY A 142 -15.27 7.68 9.40
CA GLY A 142 -15.13 9.01 8.80
C GLY A 142 -13.69 9.29 8.49
N THR A 143 -13.43 10.11 7.49
CA THR A 143 -12.06 10.52 7.10
C THR A 143 -11.62 11.81 7.78
N ASP A 144 -12.46 12.37 8.65
CA ASP A 144 -12.16 13.58 9.40
C ASP A 144 -10.91 13.35 10.29
N GLY A 145 -9.99 14.31 10.27
CA GLY A 145 -8.72 14.22 10.97
C GLY A 145 -7.60 13.53 10.18
N TYR A 146 -7.87 13.04 8.97
CA TYR A 146 -6.87 12.42 8.11
C TYR A 146 -6.78 13.09 6.73
N LYS A 147 -5.56 13.23 6.23
CA LYS A 147 -5.34 13.66 4.84
C LYS A 147 -5.69 12.55 3.87
N THR A 148 -6.40 12.90 2.81
CA THR A 148 -6.82 11.94 1.77
C THR A 148 -5.69 11.45 0.88
N PHE A 149 -4.59 12.22 0.79
CA PHE A 149 -3.44 11.87 -0.03
C PHE A 149 -2.28 11.41 0.84
N ASP A 150 -1.68 10.27 0.48
CA ASP A 150 -0.44 9.75 1.04
C ASP A 150 0.56 9.45 -0.08
N LEU A 151 1.84 9.65 0.19
CA LEU A 151 2.93 9.27 -0.69
C LEU A 151 3.91 8.41 0.07
N SER A 152 4.27 7.26 -0.49
CA SER A 152 5.26 6.35 0.08
C SER A 152 6.32 5.93 -0.93
N ILE A 153 7.45 5.45 -0.42
CA ILE A 153 8.49 4.76 -1.17
C ILE A 153 8.37 3.28 -0.86
N PRO A 154 7.87 2.47 -1.80
CA PRO A 154 7.93 1.01 -1.71
C PRO A 154 9.34 0.52 -2.05
N LEU A 155 9.89 -0.32 -1.17
CA LEU A 155 11.12 -1.06 -1.36
C LEU A 155 10.82 -2.54 -1.15
N GLY A 156 11.26 -3.42 -2.03
CA GLY A 156 10.88 -4.81 -1.90
C GLY A 156 11.67 -5.76 -2.75
N LEU A 157 11.24 -7.00 -2.70
CA LEU A 157 11.73 -8.08 -3.53
C LEU A 157 10.57 -8.95 -3.98
N SER A 158 10.70 -9.57 -5.14
CA SER A 158 9.74 -10.56 -5.61
C SER A 158 10.46 -11.77 -6.18
N TYR A 159 9.83 -12.93 -6.01
CA TYR A 159 10.29 -14.17 -6.59
C TYR A 159 9.22 -14.78 -7.48
N GLU A 160 9.58 -15.03 -8.73
CA GLU A 160 8.73 -15.64 -9.76
C GLU A 160 9.07 -17.11 -9.87
N PHE A 161 8.06 -17.98 -9.77
CA PHE A 161 8.18 -19.41 -10.00
C PHE A 161 7.04 -19.87 -10.89
N SER A 162 7.35 -20.33 -12.07
CA SER A 162 6.37 -20.48 -13.16
C SER A 162 5.65 -19.13 -13.39
N ASP A 163 4.33 -19.11 -13.32
CA ASP A 163 3.53 -17.87 -13.45
C ASP A 163 3.17 -17.23 -12.11
N PHE A 164 3.53 -17.85 -10.99
CA PHE A 164 3.26 -17.29 -9.66
C PHE A 164 4.37 -16.35 -9.22
N VAL A 165 3.98 -15.29 -8.54
CA VAL A 165 4.89 -14.27 -8.01
C VAL A 165 4.59 -14.03 -6.55
N VAL A 166 5.55 -14.34 -5.68
CA VAL A 166 5.54 -13.89 -4.28
C VAL A 166 6.25 -12.55 -4.22
N ASP A 167 5.60 -11.55 -3.65
CA ASP A 167 6.11 -10.18 -3.58
C ASP A 167 6.06 -9.70 -2.12
N ALA A 168 7.20 -9.30 -1.60
CA ALA A 168 7.35 -8.72 -0.26
C ALA A 168 7.89 -7.31 -0.40
N ARG A 169 7.20 -6.32 0.19
CA ARG A 169 7.62 -4.92 0.14
C ARG A 169 7.37 -4.20 1.45
N TYR A 170 8.21 -3.21 1.70
CA TYR A 170 8.06 -2.24 2.76
C TYR A 170 7.73 -0.88 2.15
N ASN A 171 6.58 -0.33 2.51
CA ASN A 171 6.13 0.99 2.05
C ASN A 171 6.46 2.01 3.15
N LEU A 172 7.46 2.83 2.89
CA LEU A 172 7.90 3.92 3.77
C LEU A 172 7.08 5.17 3.47
N GLY A 173 6.16 5.56 4.34
CA GLY A 173 5.37 6.78 4.23
C GLY A 173 6.24 8.04 4.30
N LEU A 174 6.02 8.96 3.38
CA LEU A 174 6.74 10.24 3.33
C LEU A 174 5.89 11.39 3.83
N THR A 175 4.60 11.38 3.50
CA THR A 175 3.68 12.47 3.81
C THR A 175 3.07 12.33 5.20
N ASN A 176 2.67 13.45 5.76
CA ASN A 176 1.86 13.47 6.98
C ASN A 176 0.43 13.05 6.65
N ILE A 177 -0.07 12.01 7.31
CA ILE A 177 -1.45 11.52 7.16
C ILE A 177 -2.43 12.21 8.10
N ASN A 178 -1.94 12.93 9.13
CA ASN A 178 -2.77 13.69 10.05
C ASN A 178 -3.15 15.04 9.44
N ASP A 179 -4.41 15.42 9.54
CA ASP A 179 -4.90 16.71 9.03
C ASP A 179 -4.39 17.90 9.86
N ASN A 180 -4.07 17.68 11.13
CA ASN A 180 -3.39 18.66 11.96
C ASN A 180 -1.89 18.71 11.61
N ASP A 181 -1.44 19.78 10.97
CA ASP A 181 -0.04 19.96 10.54
C ASP A 181 0.97 20.02 11.69
N HIS A 182 0.52 20.24 12.91
CA HIS A 182 1.37 20.22 14.12
C HIS A 182 1.66 18.80 14.61
N ILE A 183 0.92 17.80 14.15
CA ILE A 183 1.11 16.37 14.48
C ILE A 183 1.57 15.66 13.22
N LYS A 184 2.81 15.18 13.23
CA LYS A 184 3.40 14.50 12.06
C LYS A 184 3.32 13.00 12.25
N GLN A 185 2.45 12.37 11.49
CA GLN A 185 2.27 10.91 11.49
C GLN A 185 2.37 10.37 10.06
N LYS A 186 3.04 9.24 9.89
CA LYS A 186 3.29 8.61 8.59
C LYS A 186 2.96 7.13 8.66
N ASN A 187 2.44 6.59 7.55
CA ASN A 187 2.23 5.16 7.41
C ASN A 187 3.56 4.41 7.28
N SER A 188 3.61 3.24 7.90
CA SER A 188 4.71 2.28 7.79
C SER A 188 4.10 0.91 7.58
N VAL A 189 4.28 0.31 6.38
CA VAL A 189 3.51 -0.87 5.98
C VAL A 189 4.43 -1.92 5.37
N ILE A 190 4.43 -3.11 5.97
CA ILE A 190 4.97 -4.31 5.34
C ILE A 190 3.82 -4.99 4.58
N MET A 191 4.08 -5.40 3.35
CA MET A 191 3.10 -6.04 2.48
C MET A 191 3.68 -7.34 1.95
N LEU A 192 2.90 -8.42 2.02
CA LEU A 192 3.23 -9.71 1.43
C LEU A 192 2.07 -10.14 0.53
N THR A 193 2.34 -10.38 -0.74
CA THR A 193 1.31 -10.75 -1.72
C THR A 193 1.72 -11.94 -2.55
N LEU A 194 0.71 -12.66 -3.02
CA LEU A 194 0.80 -13.68 -4.06
C LEU A 194 0.08 -13.15 -5.30
N GLY A 195 0.78 -13.14 -6.41
CA GLY A 195 0.27 -12.73 -7.73
C GLY A 195 0.37 -13.86 -8.74
N TYR A 196 -0.31 -13.69 -9.86
CA TYR A 196 -0.22 -14.55 -11.03
C TYR A 196 0.14 -13.69 -12.25
N LYS A 197 1.25 -14.01 -12.93
CA LYS A 197 1.76 -13.26 -14.09
C LYS A 197 1.12 -13.80 -15.36
N ILE A 198 0.38 -12.96 -16.05
CA ILE A 198 -0.29 -13.28 -17.32
C ILE A 198 0.44 -12.50 -18.41
N PRO A 199 1.34 -13.14 -19.18
CA PRO A 199 2.04 -12.49 -20.28
C PRO A 199 1.11 -12.33 -21.50
N PHE A 200 1.36 -11.32 -22.35
CA PHE A 200 0.66 -11.08 -23.62
C PHE A 200 1.47 -10.21 -24.59
#